data_b141461da479d308f23f271ce3894bb2
#
_entry.id   b141461da479d308f23f271ce3894bb2
#
_cell.length_a   1.000
_cell.length_b   1.000
_cell.length_c   1.000
_cell.angle_alpha   90.00
_cell.angle_beta   90.00
_cell.angle_gamma   90.00
#
_symmetry.space_group_name_H-M   'P 1'
#
loop_
_entity.id
_entity.type
_entity.pdbx_description
1 polymer ?
#
loop_
_entity_poly.entity_id
_entity_poly.type
_entity_poly.pdbx_seq_one_letter_code
_entity_poly.pdbx_strand_id
1 'polypeptide(L)'
;MSNGTKASDELLTLPDHLREGLDILFVGLNPSQYSAEVGHYFANPRNRFWPAFNMSGLVCRPVTSDEDATLLDDGIGFTDVAKRPTPMGSGLRAADFREWAPVLKGKIVRFAPKLVCFHGLMAYKGYLQHGEGVKEQAQLGLQDRTIGASAVFVVPNPSPANAKYSLNDLAEWYGRLREASER
;
A
#
# COMPACT_ATOMS: atom_id res chain seq x y z
N MET A 1 -26.36 -38.40 -11.02
CA MET A 1 -25.68 -37.29 -11.71
C MET A 1 -25.50 -36.17 -10.71
N SER A 2 -24.34 -36.12 -10.08
CA SER A 2 -24.05 -35.10 -9.05
C SER A 2 -23.31 -33.95 -9.73
N ASN A 3 -24.00 -32.82 -9.89
CA ASN A 3 -23.38 -31.55 -10.27
C ASN A 3 -22.48 -31.07 -9.12
N GLY A 4 -21.19 -31.34 -9.25
CA GLY A 4 -20.18 -30.70 -8.44
C GLY A 4 -20.07 -29.24 -8.84
N THR A 5 -20.68 -28.38 -8.07
CA THR A 5 -20.41 -26.94 -8.15
C THR A 5 -18.94 -26.74 -7.83
N LYS A 6 -18.11 -26.40 -8.83
CA LYS A 6 -16.76 -25.88 -8.60
C LYS A 6 -16.94 -24.59 -7.80
N ALA A 7 -16.63 -24.62 -6.49
CA ALA A 7 -16.34 -23.42 -5.76
C ALA A 7 -15.20 -22.71 -6.54
N SER A 8 -15.44 -21.49 -6.99
CA SER A 8 -14.40 -20.62 -7.50
C SER A 8 -13.38 -20.49 -6.38
N ASP A 9 -12.12 -20.91 -6.61
CA ASP A 9 -11.00 -20.61 -5.73
C ASP A 9 -10.85 -19.08 -5.70
N GLU A 10 -11.61 -18.45 -4.84
CA GLU A 10 -11.49 -17.02 -4.60
C GLU A 10 -10.11 -16.80 -3.97
N LEU A 11 -9.28 -16.00 -4.62
CA LEU A 11 -7.94 -15.68 -4.12
C LEU A 11 -8.06 -15.06 -2.73
N LEU A 12 -7.56 -15.77 -1.71
CA LEU A 12 -7.46 -15.19 -0.38
C LEU A 12 -6.52 -13.97 -0.44
N THR A 13 -7.05 -12.78 -0.23
CA THR A 13 -6.29 -11.52 -0.29
C THR A 13 -6.88 -10.50 0.69
N LEU A 14 -6.25 -9.32 0.78
CA LEU A 14 -6.81 -8.21 1.55
C LEU A 14 -7.83 -7.43 0.71
N PRO A 15 -9.01 -7.09 1.27
CA PRO A 15 -9.91 -6.12 0.67
C PRO A 15 -9.25 -4.75 0.62
N ASP A 16 -9.56 -3.97 -0.41
CA ASP A 16 -9.13 -2.58 -0.46
C ASP A 16 -9.99 -1.73 0.47
N HIS A 17 -9.35 -0.82 1.19
CA HIS A 17 -10.03 0.22 1.97
C HIS A 17 -10.02 1.51 1.13
N LEU A 18 -11.06 1.70 0.32
CA LEU A 18 -11.16 2.78 -0.65
C LEU A 18 -12.51 3.49 -0.57
N ARG A 19 -12.49 4.82 -0.66
CA ARG A 19 -13.64 5.68 -0.88
C ARG A 19 -13.21 6.96 -1.60
N GLU A 20 -14.15 7.73 -2.07
CA GLU A 20 -13.89 9.08 -2.57
C GLU A 20 -13.48 10.02 -1.42
N GLY A 21 -12.70 11.04 -1.75
CA GLY A 21 -12.28 12.08 -0.81
C GLY A 21 -11.23 11.62 0.21
N LEU A 22 -10.42 10.60 -0.11
CA LEU A 22 -9.26 10.24 0.71
C LEU A 22 -8.17 11.32 0.62
N ASP A 23 -7.59 11.66 1.75
CA ASP A 23 -6.38 12.49 1.81
C ASP A 23 -5.15 11.67 1.44
N ILE A 24 -5.03 10.44 1.98
CA ILE A 24 -3.90 9.54 1.73
C ILE A 24 -4.41 8.15 1.37
N LEU A 25 -3.88 7.58 0.29
CA LEU A 25 -3.99 6.17 -0.03
C LEU A 25 -2.63 5.50 0.13
N PHE A 26 -2.50 4.64 1.13
CA PHE A 26 -1.32 3.79 1.30
C PHE A 26 -1.36 2.60 0.34
N VAL A 27 -0.25 2.38 -0.37
CA VAL A 27 -0.09 1.31 -1.34
C VAL A 27 1.08 0.42 -0.94
N GLY A 28 0.78 -0.79 -0.48
CA GLY A 28 1.77 -1.83 -0.23
C GLY A 28 2.24 -2.51 -1.52
N LEU A 29 3.28 -3.32 -1.43
CA LEU A 29 3.73 -4.14 -2.56
C LEU A 29 2.71 -5.24 -2.87
N ASN A 30 2.40 -6.06 -1.88
CA ASN A 30 1.38 -7.09 -1.88
C ASN A 30 1.11 -7.55 -0.44
N PRO A 31 -0.03 -8.21 -0.16
CA PRO A 31 -0.29 -8.79 1.14
C PRO A 31 0.76 -9.84 1.52
N SER A 32 1.20 -9.87 2.78
CA SER A 32 1.81 -11.08 3.32
C SER A 32 0.74 -12.16 3.50
N GLN A 33 1.15 -13.43 3.50
CA GLN A 33 0.21 -14.52 3.78
C GLN A 33 -0.48 -14.31 5.15
N TYR A 34 0.28 -13.93 6.17
CA TYR A 34 -0.27 -13.64 7.49
C TYR A 34 -1.33 -12.53 7.45
N SER A 35 -1.06 -11.40 6.77
CA SER A 35 -2.03 -10.31 6.65
C SER A 35 -3.29 -10.74 5.91
N ALA A 36 -3.16 -11.54 4.85
CA ALA A 36 -4.32 -12.07 4.12
C ALA A 36 -5.16 -13.02 4.97
N GLU A 37 -4.52 -13.86 5.80
CA GLU A 37 -5.20 -14.80 6.69
C GLU A 37 -5.98 -14.09 7.81
N VAL A 38 -5.41 -13.04 8.41
CA VAL A 38 -6.07 -12.29 9.49
C VAL A 38 -6.96 -11.16 8.99
N GLY A 39 -6.83 -10.75 7.72
CA GLY A 39 -7.70 -9.77 7.07
C GLY A 39 -7.33 -8.31 7.32
N HIS A 40 -6.09 -8.00 7.76
CA HIS A 40 -5.68 -6.65 8.12
C HIS A 40 -4.34 -6.25 7.50
N TYR A 41 -4.22 -4.97 7.09
CA TYR A 41 -3.00 -4.42 6.50
C TYR A 41 -1.87 -4.36 7.52
N PHE A 42 -0.66 -4.75 7.09
CA PHE A 42 0.56 -4.74 7.90
C PHE A 42 0.41 -5.46 9.26
N ALA A 43 -0.39 -6.52 9.29
CA ALA A 43 -0.78 -7.21 10.52
C ALA A 43 0.33 -8.06 11.16
N ASN A 44 1.40 -8.41 10.42
CA ASN A 44 2.51 -9.15 11.01
C ASN A 44 3.09 -8.36 12.18
N PRO A 45 3.16 -8.94 13.40
CA PRO A 45 3.65 -8.24 14.60
C PRO A 45 5.07 -7.65 14.47
N ARG A 46 5.89 -8.19 13.57
CA ARG A 46 7.24 -7.68 13.28
C ARG A 46 7.24 -6.54 12.25
N ASN A 47 6.11 -6.27 11.58
CA ASN A 47 6.03 -5.15 10.66
C ASN A 47 6.04 -3.84 11.44
N ARG A 48 6.82 -2.87 10.98
CA ARG A 48 7.04 -1.60 11.67
C ARG A 48 6.10 -0.49 11.21
N PHE A 49 5.12 -0.81 10.33
CA PHE A 49 4.16 0.18 9.83
C PHE A 49 3.40 0.84 10.99
N TRP A 50 2.67 0.07 11.78
CA TRP A 50 1.81 0.62 12.83
C TRP A 50 2.58 1.38 13.92
N PRO A 51 3.71 0.89 14.45
CA PRO A 51 4.52 1.68 15.36
C PRO A 51 5.00 3.01 14.76
N ALA A 52 5.50 3.00 13.53
CA ALA A 52 5.97 4.22 12.85
C ALA A 52 4.82 5.17 12.52
N PHE A 53 3.67 4.65 12.08
CA PHE A 53 2.45 5.39 11.82
C PHE A 53 1.99 6.16 13.08
N ASN A 54 1.91 5.47 14.20
CA ASN A 54 1.52 6.08 15.48
C ASN A 54 2.51 7.15 15.96
N MET A 55 3.80 6.98 15.71
CA MET A 55 4.82 7.97 16.04
C MET A 55 4.75 9.22 15.15
N SER A 56 4.25 9.11 13.94
CA SER A 56 4.24 10.19 12.94
C SER A 56 3.19 11.27 13.20
N GLY A 57 2.16 10.96 13.98
CA GLY A 57 1.04 11.86 14.25
C GLY A 57 0.12 12.10 13.06
N LEU A 58 0.06 11.16 12.10
CA LEU A 58 -0.89 11.20 10.98
C LEU A 58 -2.35 11.20 11.46
N VAL A 59 -2.61 10.56 12.59
CA VAL A 59 -3.88 10.65 13.32
C VAL A 59 -3.63 10.95 14.80
N CYS A 60 -4.61 11.52 15.48
CA CYS A 60 -4.49 11.98 16.87
C CYS A 60 -4.68 10.86 17.93
N ARG A 61 -4.82 9.61 17.50
CA ARG A 61 -5.02 8.46 18.38
C ARG A 61 -4.09 7.32 17.98
N PRO A 62 -3.69 6.44 18.92
CA PRO A 62 -3.01 5.21 18.55
C PRO A 62 -3.96 4.30 17.78
N VAL A 63 -3.43 3.57 16.79
CA VAL A 63 -4.15 2.64 15.93
C VAL A 63 -3.40 1.32 15.88
N THR A 64 -4.13 0.22 15.90
CA THR A 64 -3.61 -1.13 15.72
C THR A 64 -4.07 -1.71 14.37
N SER A 65 -3.47 -2.81 13.92
CA SER A 65 -3.76 -3.37 12.61
C SER A 65 -5.23 -3.79 12.44
N ASP A 66 -5.89 -4.25 13.49
CA ASP A 66 -7.30 -4.65 13.50
C ASP A 66 -8.28 -3.49 13.38
N GLU A 67 -7.78 -2.26 13.48
CA GLU A 67 -8.53 -1.02 13.30
C GLU A 67 -8.28 -0.36 11.92
N ASP A 68 -7.55 -1.01 11.02
CA ASP A 68 -7.12 -0.44 9.73
C ASP A 68 -8.28 0.14 8.90
N ALA A 69 -9.44 -0.53 8.88
CA ALA A 69 -10.61 -0.06 8.15
C ALA A 69 -11.22 1.23 8.74
N THR A 70 -11.04 1.48 10.03
CA THR A 70 -11.57 2.70 10.69
C THR A 70 -10.88 3.97 10.20
N LEU A 71 -9.66 3.85 9.64
CA LEU A 71 -8.92 4.99 9.12
C LEU A 71 -9.56 5.61 7.85
N LEU A 72 -10.51 4.93 7.23
CA LEU A 72 -11.33 5.55 6.17
C LEU A 72 -12.04 6.82 6.69
N ASP A 73 -12.48 6.84 7.94
CA ASP A 73 -13.11 8.01 8.56
C ASP A 73 -12.10 9.15 8.77
N ASP A 74 -10.83 8.83 8.95
CA ASP A 74 -9.73 9.78 9.02
C ASP A 74 -9.17 10.21 7.63
N GLY A 75 -9.83 9.81 6.53
CA GLY A 75 -9.39 10.12 5.17
C GLY A 75 -8.20 9.28 4.68
N ILE A 76 -7.92 8.14 5.31
CA ILE A 76 -6.80 7.27 4.98
C ILE A 76 -7.31 5.91 4.51
N GLY A 77 -6.83 5.49 3.33
CA GLY A 77 -7.17 4.21 2.73
C GLY A 77 -5.97 3.30 2.53
N PHE A 78 -6.23 2.04 2.17
CA PHE A 78 -5.21 1.02 1.94
C PHE A 78 -5.51 0.19 0.70
N THR A 79 -4.47 -0.14 -0.04
CA THR A 79 -4.46 -1.10 -1.14
C THR A 79 -3.05 -1.64 -1.36
N ASP A 80 -2.88 -2.51 -2.35
CA ASP A 80 -1.59 -3.07 -2.75
C ASP A 80 -1.40 -2.98 -4.26
N VAL A 81 -0.13 -2.95 -4.72
CA VAL A 81 0.20 -3.00 -6.15
C VAL A 81 -0.24 -4.32 -6.75
N ALA A 82 0.02 -5.44 -6.07
CA ALA A 82 -0.42 -6.77 -6.46
C ALA A 82 -1.26 -7.39 -5.36
N LYS A 83 -2.30 -8.15 -5.74
CA LYS A 83 -3.24 -8.72 -4.76
C LYS A 83 -2.91 -10.18 -4.38
N ARG A 84 -1.95 -10.82 -5.03
CA ARG A 84 -1.54 -12.18 -4.69
C ARG A 84 -0.65 -12.18 -3.44
N PRO A 85 -1.07 -12.84 -2.35
CA PRO A 85 -0.26 -12.95 -1.15
C PRO A 85 1.02 -13.75 -1.38
N THR A 86 2.10 -13.35 -0.72
CA THR A 86 3.35 -14.10 -0.69
C THR A 86 3.91 -14.09 0.73
N PRO A 87 4.75 -15.09 1.12
CA PRO A 87 5.44 -15.05 2.39
C PRO A 87 6.34 -13.81 2.53
N MET A 88 6.95 -13.42 1.41
CA MET A 88 7.83 -12.24 1.28
C MET A 88 7.61 -11.60 -0.10
N GLY A 89 7.81 -10.28 -0.21
CA GLY A 89 7.66 -9.55 -1.48
C GLY A 89 8.51 -10.08 -2.64
N SER A 90 9.63 -10.78 -2.35
CA SER A 90 10.46 -11.48 -3.34
C SER A 90 9.74 -12.63 -4.08
N GLY A 91 8.59 -13.07 -3.58
CA GLY A 91 7.75 -14.09 -4.23
C GLY A 91 6.90 -13.56 -5.40
N LEU A 92 6.86 -12.24 -5.63
CA LEU A 92 6.14 -11.65 -6.77
C LEU A 92 6.90 -11.85 -8.08
N ARG A 93 6.13 -12.02 -9.16
CA ARG A 93 6.62 -12.18 -10.52
C ARG A 93 6.17 -11.00 -11.38
N ALA A 94 6.83 -10.78 -12.50
CA ALA A 94 6.42 -9.77 -13.47
C ALA A 94 4.95 -9.94 -13.94
N ALA A 95 4.44 -11.18 -13.95
CA ALA A 95 3.05 -11.47 -14.27
C ALA A 95 2.08 -10.84 -13.25
N ASP A 96 2.41 -10.86 -11.97
CA ASP A 96 1.58 -10.24 -10.92
C ASP A 96 1.46 -8.72 -11.13
N PHE A 97 2.55 -8.07 -11.46
CA PHE A 97 2.53 -6.62 -11.76
C PHE A 97 1.76 -6.31 -13.05
N ARG A 98 1.91 -7.13 -14.09
CA ARG A 98 1.16 -6.95 -15.35
C ARG A 98 -0.33 -7.08 -15.15
N GLU A 99 -0.75 -7.99 -14.28
CA GLU A 99 -2.16 -8.20 -13.94
C GLU A 99 -2.73 -7.05 -13.12
N TRP A 100 -2.04 -6.67 -12.04
CA TRP A 100 -2.62 -5.82 -11.00
C TRP A 100 -2.28 -4.33 -11.08
N ALA A 101 -1.14 -3.94 -11.65
CA ALA A 101 -0.75 -2.53 -11.71
C ALA A 101 -1.72 -1.67 -12.57
N PRO A 102 -2.23 -2.14 -13.72
CA PRO A 102 -3.28 -1.42 -14.45
C PRO A 102 -4.59 -1.30 -13.66
N VAL A 103 -4.95 -2.31 -12.88
CA VAL A 103 -6.13 -2.30 -12.00
C VAL A 103 -5.96 -1.25 -10.90
N LEU A 104 -4.78 -1.21 -10.27
CA LEU A 104 -4.45 -0.18 -9.28
C LEU A 104 -4.55 1.23 -9.87
N LYS A 105 -3.99 1.45 -11.07
CA LYS A 105 -4.12 2.73 -11.78
C LYS A 105 -5.57 3.15 -11.93
N GLY A 106 -6.43 2.24 -12.39
CA GLY A 106 -7.86 2.48 -12.53
C GLY A 106 -8.54 2.89 -11.22
N LYS A 107 -8.17 2.23 -10.10
CA LYS A 107 -8.67 2.58 -8.76
C LYS A 107 -8.22 3.98 -8.34
N ILE A 108 -6.93 4.31 -8.48
CA ILE A 108 -6.40 5.62 -8.12
C ILE A 108 -7.08 6.73 -8.92
N VAL A 109 -7.23 6.55 -10.23
CA VAL A 109 -7.92 7.54 -11.08
C VAL A 109 -9.38 7.70 -10.69
N ARG A 110 -10.07 6.59 -10.40
CA ARG A 110 -11.50 6.62 -10.03
C ARG A 110 -11.74 7.30 -8.68
N PHE A 111 -11.00 6.93 -7.65
CA PHE A 111 -11.20 7.44 -6.28
C PHE A 111 -10.47 8.75 -6.00
N ALA A 112 -9.51 9.11 -6.84
CA ALA A 112 -8.74 10.36 -6.82
C ALA A 112 -8.31 10.81 -5.41
N PRO A 113 -7.59 9.95 -4.62
CA PRO A 113 -7.04 10.39 -3.35
C PRO A 113 -6.11 11.58 -3.60
N LYS A 114 -5.98 12.50 -2.65
CA LYS A 114 -5.08 13.66 -2.81
C LYS A 114 -3.63 13.19 -2.96
N LEU A 115 -3.22 12.21 -2.16
CA LEU A 115 -1.85 11.70 -2.13
C LEU A 115 -1.84 10.16 -2.12
N VAL A 116 -1.07 9.56 -3.02
CA VAL A 116 -0.81 8.11 -3.06
C VAL A 116 0.57 7.85 -2.50
N CYS A 117 0.66 7.07 -1.43
CA CYS A 117 1.91 6.74 -0.76
C CYS A 117 2.31 5.27 -1.00
N PHE A 118 3.31 5.05 -1.83
CA PHE A 118 3.88 3.72 -2.07
C PHE A 118 4.87 3.33 -0.97
N HIS A 119 4.77 2.10 -0.50
CA HIS A 119 5.71 1.50 0.44
C HIS A 119 6.84 0.77 -0.27
N GLY A 120 7.98 1.45 -0.39
CA GLY A 120 9.19 0.96 -1.01
C GLY A 120 9.31 1.24 -2.51
N LEU A 121 10.55 1.42 -2.93
CA LEU A 121 10.89 1.69 -4.33
C LEU A 121 10.51 0.53 -5.26
N MET A 122 10.53 -0.71 -4.78
CA MET A 122 10.12 -1.87 -5.58
C MET A 122 8.64 -1.80 -5.97
N ALA A 123 7.77 -1.44 -5.02
CA ALA A 123 6.34 -1.27 -5.27
C ALA A 123 6.09 -0.19 -6.31
N TYR A 124 6.71 0.97 -6.14
CA TYR A 124 6.53 2.09 -7.06
C TYR A 124 7.12 1.81 -8.46
N LYS A 125 8.33 1.26 -8.55
CA LYS A 125 8.93 0.88 -9.85
C LYS A 125 8.12 -0.18 -10.59
N GLY A 126 7.61 -1.17 -9.88
CA GLY A 126 6.71 -2.18 -10.44
C GLY A 126 5.43 -1.56 -11.00
N TYR A 127 4.84 -0.62 -10.26
CA TYR A 127 3.70 0.16 -10.73
C TYR A 127 4.06 1.01 -11.96
N LEU A 128 5.16 1.76 -11.95
CA LEU A 128 5.58 2.57 -13.09
C LEU A 128 5.73 1.74 -14.37
N GLN A 129 6.43 0.63 -14.27
CA GLN A 129 6.70 -0.23 -15.42
C GLN A 129 5.43 -0.87 -16.00
N HIS A 130 4.51 -1.33 -15.17
CA HIS A 130 3.38 -2.14 -15.59
C HIS A 130 2.02 -1.40 -15.57
N GLY A 131 1.90 -0.34 -14.78
CA GLY A 131 0.70 0.52 -14.75
C GLY A 131 0.81 1.74 -15.66
N GLU A 132 2.00 2.34 -15.75
CA GLU A 132 2.26 3.52 -16.58
C GLU A 132 3.02 3.20 -17.87
N GLY A 133 3.67 2.04 -17.97
CA GLY A 133 4.48 1.65 -19.13
C GLY A 133 5.80 2.41 -19.23
N VAL A 134 6.32 2.97 -18.14
CA VAL A 134 7.53 3.78 -18.11
C VAL A 134 8.59 3.19 -17.19
N LYS A 135 9.85 3.49 -17.49
CA LYS A 135 11.00 3.16 -16.64
C LYS A 135 11.68 4.46 -16.24
N GLU A 136 11.17 5.10 -15.22
CA GLU A 136 11.71 6.34 -14.68
C GLU A 136 12.55 6.05 -13.43
N GLN A 137 13.44 6.99 -13.09
CA GLN A 137 14.09 6.96 -11.81
C GLN A 137 13.06 7.24 -10.70
N ALA A 138 13.05 6.39 -9.69
CA ALA A 138 12.22 6.56 -8.51
C ALA A 138 13.13 6.85 -7.31
N GLN A 139 12.71 7.77 -6.47
CA GLN A 139 13.37 8.15 -5.23
C GLN A 139 12.37 8.14 -4.07
N LEU A 140 12.85 8.19 -2.85
CA LEU A 140 12.00 8.40 -1.70
C LEU A 140 11.50 9.85 -1.66
N GLY A 141 10.30 10.05 -1.13
CA GLY A 141 9.66 11.36 -1.00
C GLY A 141 8.65 11.64 -2.11
N LEU A 142 8.35 12.91 -2.27
CA LEU A 142 7.41 13.39 -3.28
C LEU A 142 7.99 13.17 -4.70
N GLN A 143 7.16 12.68 -5.60
CA GLN A 143 7.53 12.45 -7.00
C GLN A 143 7.03 13.61 -7.87
N ASP A 144 7.73 13.86 -8.98
CA ASP A 144 7.27 14.85 -9.99
C ASP A 144 6.04 14.35 -10.77
N ARG A 145 5.92 13.04 -10.90
CA ARG A 145 4.79 12.39 -11.59
C ARG A 145 3.56 12.31 -10.69
N THR A 146 2.39 12.56 -11.29
CA THR A 146 1.08 12.29 -10.68
C THR A 146 0.44 11.03 -11.29
N ILE A 147 -0.57 10.50 -10.60
CA ILE A 147 -1.45 9.43 -11.13
C ILE A 147 -2.85 10.02 -11.20
N GLY A 148 -3.31 10.37 -12.40
CA GLY A 148 -4.49 11.20 -12.56
C GLY A 148 -4.31 12.54 -11.81
N ALA A 149 -5.23 12.86 -10.91
CA ALA A 149 -5.17 14.07 -10.06
C ALA A 149 -4.33 13.87 -8.78
N SER A 150 -3.90 12.64 -8.48
CA SER A 150 -3.25 12.31 -7.21
C SER A 150 -1.75 12.59 -7.28
N ALA A 151 -1.21 13.31 -6.29
CA ALA A 151 0.23 13.40 -6.07
C ALA A 151 0.77 12.05 -5.59
N VAL A 152 2.06 11.79 -5.80
CA VAL A 152 2.70 10.51 -5.45
C VAL A 152 3.83 10.74 -4.48
N PHE A 153 3.86 9.95 -3.43
CA PHE A 153 4.92 9.92 -2.42
C PHE A 153 5.44 8.49 -2.24
N VAL A 154 6.73 8.33 -1.99
CA VAL A 154 7.32 7.01 -1.73
C VAL A 154 8.04 7.04 -0.40
N VAL A 155 7.70 6.10 0.47
CA VAL A 155 8.35 5.89 1.77
C VAL A 155 9.14 4.58 1.76
N PRO A 156 10.12 4.40 2.66
CA PRO A 156 10.78 3.10 2.81
C PRO A 156 9.77 1.99 3.15
N ASN A 157 10.03 0.79 2.67
CA ASN A 157 9.20 -0.37 3.02
C ASN A 157 9.35 -0.69 4.53
N PRO A 158 8.26 -0.76 5.31
CA PRO A 158 8.30 -1.03 6.75
C PRO A 158 8.52 -2.52 7.09
N SER A 159 8.64 -3.38 6.10
CA SER A 159 8.90 -4.81 6.28
C SER A 159 10.12 -5.06 7.18
N PRO A 160 10.06 -6.06 8.08
CA PRO A 160 11.21 -6.44 8.90
C PRO A 160 12.41 -6.91 8.07
N ALA A 161 12.22 -7.35 6.84
CA ALA A 161 13.30 -7.68 5.90
C ALA A 161 14.12 -6.45 5.44
N ASN A 162 13.60 -5.24 5.60
CA ASN A 162 14.29 -3.99 5.24
C ASN A 162 15.05 -3.43 6.43
N ALA A 163 16.25 -3.96 6.70
CA ALA A 163 17.08 -3.54 7.83
C ALA A 163 17.76 -2.16 7.66
N LYS A 164 17.69 -1.57 6.47
CA LYS A 164 18.35 -0.28 6.16
C LYS A 164 17.79 0.90 6.97
N TYR A 165 16.49 0.87 7.26
CA TYR A 165 15.80 1.95 7.95
C TYR A 165 15.36 1.51 9.34
N SER A 166 15.67 2.32 10.35
CA SER A 166 15.19 2.13 11.72
C SER A 166 13.70 2.50 11.85
N LEU A 167 13.12 2.19 13.00
CA LEU A 167 11.75 2.62 13.32
C LEU A 167 11.62 4.15 13.31
N ASN A 168 12.62 4.85 13.86
CA ASN A 168 12.64 6.32 13.87
C ASN A 168 12.73 6.90 12.46
N ASP A 169 13.55 6.29 11.58
CA ASP A 169 13.63 6.71 10.17
C ASP A 169 12.26 6.56 9.49
N LEU A 170 11.56 5.45 9.72
CA LEU A 170 10.22 5.23 9.16
C LEU A 170 9.22 6.27 9.69
N ALA A 171 9.25 6.56 10.99
CA ALA A 171 8.38 7.57 11.59
C ALA A 171 8.65 8.97 11.01
N GLU A 172 9.92 9.32 10.76
CA GLU A 172 10.30 10.57 10.11
C GLU A 172 9.75 10.65 8.68
N TRP A 173 9.83 9.55 7.90
CA TRP A 173 9.26 9.51 6.56
C TRP A 173 7.74 9.69 6.54
N TYR A 174 7.03 9.09 7.49
CA TYR A 174 5.58 9.34 7.64
C TYR A 174 5.27 10.76 8.13
N GLY A 175 6.15 11.38 8.92
CA GLY A 175 6.06 12.80 9.26
C GLY A 175 6.15 13.70 8.02
N ARG A 176 7.11 13.45 7.14
CA ARG A 176 7.25 14.14 5.84
C ARG A 176 6.04 13.91 4.92
N LEU A 177 5.48 12.70 4.93
CA LEU A 177 4.24 12.39 4.20
C LEU A 177 3.08 13.24 4.73
N ARG A 178 2.93 13.35 6.05
CA ARG A 178 1.91 14.20 6.68
C ARG A 178 2.05 15.66 6.21
N GLU A 179 3.25 16.23 6.27
CA GLU A 179 3.49 17.58 5.79
C GLU A 179 3.15 17.77 4.31
N ALA A 180 3.40 16.76 3.49
CA ALA A 180 3.03 16.78 2.06
C ALA A 180 1.51 16.71 1.85
N SER A 181 0.78 16.02 2.72
CA SER A 181 -0.70 15.89 2.62
C SER A 181 -1.46 17.14 3.08
N GLU A 182 -0.81 18.01 3.87
CA GLU A 182 -1.38 19.26 4.38
C GLU A 182 -1.26 20.44 3.39
N ARG A 183 -0.52 20.26 2.29
CA ARG A 183 -0.31 21.27 1.24
C ARG A 183 -1.38 21.21 0.16
#